data_d84f7b88ece7796233984027833ec1af
#
_entry.id   d84f7b88ece7796233984027833ec1af
#
_cell.length_a   1.000
_cell.length_b   1.000
_cell.length_c   1.000
_cell.angle_alpha   90.00
_cell.angle_beta   90.00
_cell.angle_gamma   90.00
#
_symmetry.space_group_name_H-M   'P 1'
#
loop_
_entity.id
_entity.type
_entity.pdbx_description
1 polymer ?
#
loop_
_entity_poly.entity_id
_entity_poly.type
_entity_poly.pdbx_seq_one_letter_code
_entity_poly.pdbx_strand_id
1 'polypeptide(L)'
;WIKGKDGGVTSHTAYFNIIVKSPAEVSQLKNVIVAPGGTTFFTFETLYADEFRWYFTNYEWDQIDNEELLEYKSDGRTLTLYNVSEFWDGETVYCDALNELGHITSDKAVITVGVAGDVNADGKLTVADLVMLQKWLIQSGSINNGRLGDLDGNGILNGIDLVMLRSMLIR
;
A
#
# COMPACT_ATOMS: atom_id res chain seq x y z
N TRP A 1 -47.02 20.61 -3.00
CA TRP A 1 -47.94 21.73 -3.15
C TRP A 1 -48.71 21.93 -1.84
N ILE A 2 -48.59 23.09 -1.26
CA ILE A 2 -49.36 23.47 -0.07
C ILE A 2 -50.36 24.53 -0.51
N LYS A 3 -51.65 24.34 -0.23
CA LYS A 3 -52.69 25.35 -0.48
C LYS A 3 -52.60 26.42 0.60
N GLY A 4 -52.50 27.67 0.20
CA GLY A 4 -52.61 28.80 1.10
C GLY A 4 -54.03 28.91 1.68
N LYS A 5 -54.19 29.65 2.76
CA LYS A 5 -55.42 29.84 3.51
C LYS A 5 -56.53 30.51 2.68
N ASP A 6 -56.17 31.17 1.61
CA ASP A 6 -57.04 31.86 0.63
C ASP A 6 -57.30 31.04 -0.64
N GLY A 7 -56.92 29.76 -0.66
CA GLY A 7 -57.10 28.88 -1.81
C GLY A 7 -56.06 29.02 -2.93
N GLY A 8 -55.12 29.92 -2.78
CA GLY A 8 -53.99 30.08 -3.70
C GLY A 8 -53.02 28.89 -3.59
N VAL A 9 -52.39 28.51 -4.72
CA VAL A 9 -51.33 27.51 -4.77
C VAL A 9 -49.99 28.20 -4.59
N THR A 10 -49.30 27.90 -3.49
CA THR A 10 -47.96 28.36 -3.26
C THR A 10 -46.95 27.26 -3.60
N SER A 11 -45.97 27.55 -4.44
CA SER A 11 -44.83 26.66 -4.67
C SER A 11 -43.69 27.10 -3.81
N HIS A 12 -43.10 26.18 -3.07
CA HIS A 12 -41.83 26.40 -2.38
C HIS A 12 -40.69 25.78 -3.23
N THR A 13 -39.73 26.60 -3.60
CA THR A 13 -38.52 26.12 -4.25
C THR A 13 -37.51 25.77 -3.15
N ALA A 14 -37.18 24.49 -3.06
CA ALA A 14 -36.08 24.04 -2.21
C ALA A 14 -34.80 24.09 -3.02
N TYR A 15 -33.78 24.76 -2.49
CA TYR A 15 -32.44 24.78 -3.06
C TYR A 15 -31.59 23.76 -2.31
N PHE A 16 -30.95 22.87 -3.07
CA PHE A 16 -29.99 21.92 -2.55
C PHE A 16 -28.60 22.29 -3.08
N ASN A 17 -27.68 22.49 -2.20
CA ASN A 17 -26.27 22.62 -2.58
C ASN A 17 -25.66 21.22 -2.57
N ILE A 18 -25.38 20.69 -3.74
CA ILE A 18 -24.60 19.47 -3.89
C ILE A 18 -23.13 19.90 -4.00
N ILE A 19 -22.35 19.60 -2.98
CA ILE A 19 -20.92 19.83 -2.99
C ILE A 19 -20.26 18.53 -3.48
N VAL A 20 -19.79 18.55 -4.72
CA VAL A 20 -18.97 17.47 -5.28
C VAL A 20 -17.50 17.84 -5.04
N LYS A 21 -16.70 16.89 -4.62
CA LYS A 21 -15.28 17.09 -4.31
C LYS A 21 -14.43 16.15 -5.13
N SER A 22 -13.25 16.63 -5.57
CA SER A 22 -12.23 15.77 -6.15
C SER A 22 -11.73 14.74 -5.14
N PRO A 23 -11.19 13.60 -5.57
CA PRO A 23 -10.54 12.65 -4.69
C PRO A 23 -9.47 13.32 -3.85
N ALA A 24 -9.36 12.94 -2.58
CA ALA A 24 -8.36 13.42 -1.66
C ALA A 24 -7.73 12.26 -0.92
N GLU A 25 -6.40 12.29 -0.80
CA GLU A 25 -5.63 11.29 -0.09
C GLU A 25 -5.88 11.34 1.41
N VAL A 26 -5.91 10.16 2.04
CA VAL A 26 -5.93 9.99 3.50
C VAL A 26 -4.64 9.35 3.98
N SER A 27 -4.12 8.35 3.24
CA SER A 27 -2.87 7.68 3.57
C SER A 27 -2.14 7.24 2.31
N GLN A 28 -0.81 7.21 2.37
CA GLN A 28 0.04 6.65 1.32
C GLN A 28 0.18 5.14 1.42
N LEU A 29 0.55 4.50 0.31
CA LEU A 29 0.94 3.10 0.30
C LEU A 29 2.25 2.91 1.08
N LYS A 30 2.44 1.72 1.63
CA LYS A 30 3.66 1.32 2.30
C LYS A 30 4.33 0.16 1.58
N ASN A 31 5.65 0.12 1.62
CA ASN A 31 6.41 -1.03 1.20
C ASN A 31 5.99 -2.27 1.99
N VAL A 32 6.06 -3.42 1.36
CA VAL A 32 5.70 -4.70 1.99
C VAL A 32 6.84 -5.70 1.88
N ILE A 33 6.97 -6.54 2.90
CA ILE A 33 7.85 -7.71 2.87
C ILE A 33 6.96 -8.95 2.93
N VAL A 34 7.12 -9.85 1.98
CA VAL A 34 6.34 -11.08 1.86
C VAL A 34 7.27 -12.28 1.64
N ALA A 35 7.01 -13.39 2.33
CA ALA A 35 7.75 -14.62 2.09
C ALA A 35 7.43 -15.19 0.68
N PRO A 36 8.35 -15.89 0.01
CA PRO A 36 8.05 -16.57 -1.26
C PRO A 36 6.82 -17.47 -1.15
N GLY A 37 5.88 -17.35 -2.09
CA GLY A 37 4.59 -18.03 -2.08
C GLY A 37 3.57 -17.47 -1.08
N GLY A 38 3.90 -16.39 -0.39
CA GLY A 38 3.04 -15.73 0.59
C GLY A 38 1.97 -14.84 -0.04
N THR A 39 1.14 -14.25 0.82
CA THR A 39 0.09 -13.30 0.45
C THR A 39 0.39 -11.95 1.09
N THR A 40 0.18 -10.87 0.33
CA THR A 40 0.29 -9.50 0.82
C THR A 40 -0.84 -8.64 0.26
N PHE A 41 -1.01 -7.43 0.80
CA PHE A 41 -2.04 -6.51 0.31
C PHE A 41 -1.56 -5.06 0.41
N PHE A 42 -2.16 -4.22 -0.44
CA PHE A 42 -2.00 -2.76 -0.45
C PHE A 42 -3.37 -2.13 -0.30
N THR A 43 -3.49 -1.09 0.52
CA THR A 43 -4.73 -0.34 0.68
C THR A 43 -4.45 1.14 0.47
N PHE A 44 -5.20 1.77 -0.45
CA PHE A 44 -5.12 3.21 -0.69
C PHE A 44 -6.35 3.90 -0.12
N GLU A 45 -6.19 4.57 1.01
CA GLU A 45 -7.25 5.28 1.69
C GLU A 45 -7.44 6.68 1.10
N THR A 46 -8.61 6.90 0.52
CA THR A 46 -8.99 8.19 -0.09
C THR A 46 -10.40 8.59 0.30
N LEU A 47 -10.68 9.90 0.22
CA LEU A 47 -12.03 10.45 0.30
C LEU A 47 -12.51 10.78 -1.12
N TYR A 48 -13.82 10.64 -1.34
CA TYR A 48 -14.55 11.05 -2.55
C TYR A 48 -14.15 10.33 -3.85
N ALA A 49 -13.40 9.23 -3.78
CA ALA A 49 -13.12 8.40 -4.93
C ALA A 49 -14.22 7.35 -5.14
N ASP A 50 -14.60 7.14 -6.39
CA ASP A 50 -15.61 6.17 -6.81
C ASP A 50 -14.98 4.95 -7.47
N GLU A 51 -13.78 5.11 -8.06
CA GLU A 51 -13.06 4.09 -8.80
C GLU A 51 -11.59 4.06 -8.39
N PHE A 52 -10.99 2.87 -8.42
CA PHE A 52 -9.58 2.63 -8.12
C PHE A 52 -8.96 1.78 -9.21
N ARG A 53 -7.77 2.18 -9.70
CA ARG A 53 -6.99 1.47 -10.70
C ARG A 53 -5.60 1.21 -10.17
N TRP A 54 -5.21 -0.07 -10.13
CA TRP A 54 -3.92 -0.51 -9.63
C TRP A 54 -2.95 -0.77 -10.77
N TYR A 55 -1.69 -0.39 -10.58
CA TYR A 55 -0.64 -0.50 -11.57
C TYR A 55 0.63 -1.08 -10.98
N PHE A 56 1.36 -1.81 -11.83
CA PHE A 56 2.71 -2.24 -11.56
C PHE A 56 3.66 -1.48 -12.48
N THR A 57 4.85 -1.10 -12.01
CA THR A 57 5.71 -0.17 -12.75
C THR A 57 6.27 -0.77 -14.06
N ASN A 58 6.60 -2.05 -14.05
CA ASN A 58 7.24 -2.71 -15.18
C ASN A 58 6.26 -3.50 -16.07
N TYR A 59 4.98 -3.52 -15.70
CA TYR A 59 3.94 -4.23 -16.45
C TYR A 59 2.77 -3.31 -16.73
N GLU A 60 2.33 -3.29 -18.00
CA GLU A 60 1.04 -2.73 -18.34
C GLU A 60 -0.07 -3.63 -17.78
N TRP A 61 -1.17 -3.03 -17.37
CA TRP A 61 -2.26 -3.72 -16.68
C TRP A 61 -2.84 -4.93 -17.42
N ASP A 62 -2.82 -4.88 -18.76
CA ASP A 62 -3.19 -5.97 -19.67
C ASP A 62 -2.20 -7.15 -19.70
N GLN A 63 -0.98 -6.99 -19.18
CA GLN A 63 0.01 -8.07 -19.05
C GLN A 63 -0.15 -8.90 -17.77
N ILE A 64 -0.92 -8.41 -16.79
CA ILE A 64 -1.16 -9.11 -15.53
C ILE A 64 -2.28 -10.17 -15.65
N ASP A 65 -3.10 -10.11 -16.70
CA ASP A 65 -4.09 -11.14 -17.02
C ASP A 65 -3.47 -12.53 -17.31
N ASN A 66 -2.16 -12.65 -17.19
CA ASN A 66 -1.49 -13.95 -17.20
C ASN A 66 -1.54 -14.55 -15.78
N GLU A 67 -2.60 -15.28 -15.46
CA GLU A 67 -2.84 -15.97 -14.20
C GLU A 67 -1.67 -16.89 -13.76
N GLU A 68 -0.75 -17.20 -14.66
CA GLU A 68 0.45 -17.99 -14.38
C GLU A 68 1.51 -17.18 -13.60
N LEU A 69 1.50 -15.84 -13.65
CA LEU A 69 2.53 -14.99 -13.05
C LEU A 69 2.15 -14.46 -11.67
N LEU A 70 0.91 -14.05 -11.48
CA LEU A 70 0.45 -13.49 -10.21
C LEU A 70 -1.06 -13.67 -10.05
N GLU A 71 -1.48 -14.32 -8.98
CA GLU A 71 -2.86 -14.33 -8.57
C GLU A 71 -3.16 -13.09 -7.74
N TYR A 72 -4.15 -12.30 -8.14
CA TYR A 72 -4.54 -11.08 -7.42
C TYR A 72 -6.06 -10.94 -7.31
N LYS A 73 -6.48 -10.12 -6.35
CA LYS A 73 -7.86 -9.68 -6.18
C LYS A 73 -7.87 -8.20 -5.79
N SER A 74 -8.75 -7.42 -6.41
CA SER A 74 -9.01 -6.05 -5.97
C SER A 74 -10.49 -5.89 -5.62
N ASP A 75 -10.76 -5.22 -4.49
CA ASP A 75 -12.09 -4.75 -4.10
C ASP A 75 -12.23 -3.22 -4.31
N GLY A 76 -11.39 -2.66 -5.19
CA GLY A 76 -11.22 -1.25 -5.42
C GLY A 76 -10.11 -0.69 -4.54
N ARG A 77 -10.35 -0.32 -3.30
CA ARG A 77 -9.37 0.29 -2.39
C ARG A 77 -8.20 -0.60 -2.00
N THR A 78 -8.42 -1.92 -1.98
CA THR A 78 -7.42 -2.90 -1.58
C THR A 78 -7.07 -3.81 -2.74
N LEU A 79 -5.78 -3.93 -3.02
CA LEU A 79 -5.21 -4.94 -3.90
C LEU A 79 -4.58 -6.02 -3.04
N THR A 80 -5.01 -7.27 -3.20
CA THR A 80 -4.42 -8.44 -2.55
C THR A 80 -3.68 -9.28 -3.58
N LEU A 81 -2.44 -9.63 -3.28
CA LEU A 81 -1.58 -10.46 -4.09
C LEU A 81 -1.37 -11.81 -3.39
N TYR A 82 -1.59 -12.90 -4.10
CA TYR A 82 -1.45 -14.28 -3.62
C TYR A 82 -0.25 -14.95 -4.28
N ASN A 83 0.32 -15.95 -3.64
CA ASN A 83 1.42 -16.76 -4.19
C ASN A 83 2.59 -15.92 -4.75
N VAL A 84 2.95 -14.83 -4.06
CA VAL A 84 3.97 -13.89 -4.53
C VAL A 84 5.31 -14.61 -4.66
N SER A 85 5.79 -14.78 -5.88
CA SER A 85 7.07 -15.44 -6.18
C SER A 85 8.24 -14.46 -6.11
N GLU A 86 9.48 -14.98 -6.08
CA GLU A 86 10.71 -14.18 -6.09
C GLU A 86 10.84 -13.28 -7.34
N PHE A 87 10.12 -13.60 -8.41
CA PHE A 87 10.05 -12.77 -9.63
C PHE A 87 9.55 -11.33 -9.32
N TRP A 88 8.72 -11.16 -8.31
CA TRP A 88 8.15 -9.87 -7.91
C TRP A 88 9.02 -9.07 -6.95
N ASP A 89 10.23 -9.59 -6.59
CA ASP A 89 11.13 -8.85 -5.72
C ASP A 89 11.64 -7.56 -6.36
N GLY A 90 11.38 -6.44 -5.71
CA GLY A 90 11.74 -5.11 -6.17
C GLY A 90 10.71 -4.44 -7.07
N GLU A 91 9.63 -5.13 -7.45
CA GLU A 91 8.53 -4.50 -8.18
C GLU A 91 7.80 -3.44 -7.35
N THR A 92 7.24 -2.46 -8.05
CA THR A 92 6.51 -1.37 -7.40
C THR A 92 5.06 -1.31 -7.85
N VAL A 93 4.19 -1.04 -6.87
CA VAL A 93 2.75 -0.92 -7.02
C VAL A 93 2.32 0.51 -6.73
N TYR A 94 1.36 1.03 -7.48
CA TYR A 94 0.69 2.28 -7.19
C TYR A 94 -0.78 2.23 -7.61
N CYS A 95 -1.58 3.19 -7.15
CA CYS A 95 -3.01 3.23 -7.40
C CYS A 95 -3.46 4.64 -7.80
N ASP A 96 -4.30 4.72 -8.82
CA ASP A 96 -5.10 5.91 -9.13
C ASP A 96 -6.48 5.76 -8.51
N ALA A 97 -6.92 6.77 -7.76
CA ALA A 97 -8.26 6.89 -7.23
C ALA A 97 -8.99 8.04 -7.93
N LEU A 98 -10.15 7.75 -8.53
CA LEU A 98 -10.82 8.64 -9.47
C LEU A 98 -12.27 8.93 -9.07
N ASN A 99 -12.78 10.07 -9.54
CA ASN A 99 -14.21 10.36 -9.71
C ASN A 99 -14.40 11.29 -10.92
N GLU A 100 -15.64 11.74 -11.17
CA GLU A 100 -15.97 12.63 -12.31
C GLU A 100 -15.21 13.95 -12.32
N LEU A 101 -14.67 14.41 -11.17
CA LEU A 101 -13.96 15.69 -11.04
C LEU A 101 -12.45 15.57 -11.19
N GLY A 102 -11.89 14.37 -11.18
CA GLY A 102 -10.45 14.16 -11.32
C GLY A 102 -9.95 12.86 -10.69
N HIS A 103 -8.64 12.79 -10.54
CA HIS A 103 -7.96 11.66 -9.92
C HIS A 103 -6.85 12.11 -8.98
N ILE A 104 -6.41 11.19 -8.13
CA ILE A 104 -5.23 11.30 -7.29
C ILE A 104 -4.46 9.99 -7.39
N THR A 105 -3.14 10.09 -7.53
CA THR A 105 -2.24 8.94 -7.61
C THR A 105 -1.51 8.77 -6.28
N SER A 106 -1.44 7.53 -5.78
CA SER A 106 -0.64 7.21 -4.59
C SER A 106 0.85 7.32 -4.85
N ASP A 107 1.67 7.39 -3.80
CA ASP A 107 3.09 7.05 -3.90
C ASP A 107 3.26 5.59 -4.32
N LYS A 108 4.46 5.28 -4.82
CA LYS A 108 4.82 3.91 -5.19
C LYS A 108 5.26 3.13 -3.96
N ALA A 109 4.74 1.92 -3.80
CA ALA A 109 5.13 0.98 -2.77
C ALA A 109 5.93 -0.19 -3.37
N VAL A 110 7.00 -0.60 -2.72
CA VAL A 110 7.89 -1.67 -3.17
C VAL A 110 7.46 -3.00 -2.56
N ILE A 111 7.42 -4.04 -3.38
CA ILE A 111 7.32 -5.43 -2.94
C ILE A 111 8.74 -5.94 -2.67
N THR A 112 8.99 -6.44 -1.47
CA THR A 112 10.22 -7.16 -1.14
C THR A 112 9.90 -8.61 -0.82
N VAL A 113 10.47 -9.54 -1.58
CA VAL A 113 10.23 -10.97 -1.37
C VAL A 113 11.37 -11.56 -0.56
N GLY A 114 11.05 -12.12 0.61
CA GLY A 114 12.06 -12.70 1.50
C GLY A 114 11.59 -12.82 2.94
N VAL A 115 12.51 -13.17 3.83
CA VAL A 115 12.25 -13.28 5.27
C VAL A 115 12.35 -11.89 5.92
N ALA A 116 11.27 -11.40 6.48
CA ALA A 116 11.28 -10.11 7.16
C ALA A 116 12.31 -10.07 8.29
N GLY A 117 13.16 -9.05 8.27
CA GLY A 117 14.24 -8.88 9.24
C GLY A 117 15.55 -9.60 8.91
N ASP A 118 15.61 -10.40 7.85
CA ASP A 118 16.83 -11.09 7.39
C ASP A 118 17.77 -10.11 6.64
N VAL A 119 18.42 -9.23 7.37
CA VAL A 119 19.29 -8.20 6.78
C VAL A 119 20.67 -8.74 6.34
N ASN A 120 21.03 -9.94 6.78
CA ASN A 120 22.24 -10.63 6.35
C ASN A 120 22.03 -11.49 5.10
N ALA A 121 20.77 -11.71 4.70
CA ALA A 121 20.34 -12.50 3.55
C ALA A 121 20.80 -13.97 3.61
N ASP A 122 20.72 -14.60 4.81
CA ASP A 122 21.01 -16.02 4.99
C ASP A 122 19.76 -16.91 4.95
N GLY A 123 18.59 -16.32 4.72
CA GLY A 123 17.27 -16.97 4.65
C GLY A 123 16.62 -17.20 6.01
N LYS A 124 17.15 -16.62 7.09
CA LYS A 124 16.62 -16.81 8.45
C LYS A 124 16.64 -15.53 9.25
N LEU A 125 15.60 -15.34 10.05
CA LEU A 125 15.60 -14.28 11.06
C LEU A 125 16.29 -14.76 12.34
N THR A 126 17.42 -14.17 12.68
CA THR A 126 18.24 -14.53 13.84
C THR A 126 18.77 -13.31 14.60
N VAL A 127 19.44 -13.53 15.74
CA VAL A 127 20.14 -12.46 16.46
C VAL A 127 21.28 -11.86 15.64
N ALA A 128 21.83 -12.59 14.66
CA ALA A 128 22.87 -12.07 13.77
C ALA A 128 22.35 -10.85 12.96
N ASP A 129 21.10 -10.89 12.52
CA ASP A 129 20.45 -9.79 11.81
C ASP A 129 20.28 -8.56 12.69
N LEU A 130 19.85 -8.77 13.94
CA LEU A 130 19.74 -7.69 14.92
C LEU A 130 21.10 -6.99 15.14
N VAL A 131 22.16 -7.77 15.31
CA VAL A 131 23.53 -7.23 15.49
C VAL A 131 24.01 -6.54 14.23
N MET A 132 23.72 -7.09 13.05
CA MET A 132 24.09 -6.49 11.76
C MET A 132 23.40 -5.13 11.58
N LEU A 133 22.08 -5.05 11.81
CA LEU A 133 21.34 -3.81 11.72
C LEU A 133 21.81 -2.77 12.74
N GLN A 134 22.10 -3.18 13.99
CA GLN A 134 22.67 -2.28 14.99
C GLN A 134 24.01 -1.67 14.54
N LYS A 135 24.92 -2.50 14.03
CA LYS A 135 26.22 -2.03 13.54
C LYS A 135 26.08 -1.07 12.37
N TRP A 136 25.15 -1.35 11.46
CA TRP A 136 24.87 -0.47 10.33
C TRP A 136 24.34 0.90 10.80
N LEU A 137 23.38 0.93 11.72
CA LEU A 137 22.81 2.16 12.25
C LEU A 137 23.82 3.07 12.94
N ILE A 138 24.85 2.51 13.58
CA ILE A 138 25.96 3.27 14.19
C ILE A 138 27.14 3.45 13.23
N GLN A 139 26.95 3.17 11.93
CA GLN A 139 27.96 3.31 10.88
C GLN A 139 29.24 2.48 11.10
N SER A 140 29.14 1.36 11.82
CA SER A 140 30.27 0.45 12.10
C SER A 140 30.19 -0.88 11.35
N GLY A 141 29.28 -1.01 10.37
CA GLY A 141 29.09 -2.24 9.60
C GLY A 141 28.30 -2.01 8.31
N SER A 142 28.10 -3.08 7.56
CA SER A 142 27.29 -3.14 6.35
C SER A 142 26.08 -4.05 6.56
N ILE A 143 25.08 -3.96 5.68
CA ILE A 143 23.95 -4.89 5.56
C ILE A 143 23.92 -5.43 4.13
N ASN A 144 23.44 -6.66 3.96
CA ASN A 144 23.35 -7.31 2.65
C ASN A 144 22.01 -6.98 1.96
N ASN A 145 20.91 -6.94 2.72
CA ASN A 145 19.61 -6.58 2.19
C ASN A 145 18.85 -5.65 3.16
N GLY A 146 18.95 -4.34 2.91
CA GLY A 146 18.28 -3.32 3.74
C GLY A 146 16.77 -3.33 3.57
N ARG A 147 16.24 -3.75 2.40
CA ARG A 147 14.79 -3.79 2.17
C ARG A 147 14.08 -4.80 3.09
N LEU A 148 14.74 -5.93 3.40
CA LEU A 148 14.20 -6.89 4.36
C LEU A 148 14.23 -6.37 5.81
N GLY A 149 14.99 -5.31 6.06
CA GLY A 149 15.05 -4.65 7.36
C GLY A 149 14.05 -3.50 7.55
N ASP A 150 13.42 -3.00 6.49
CA ASP A 150 12.40 -1.93 6.54
C ASP A 150 11.05 -2.51 7.00
N LEU A 151 10.94 -2.74 8.29
CA LEU A 151 9.82 -3.50 8.87
C LEU A 151 8.54 -2.66 9.04
N ASP A 152 8.66 -1.33 9.06
CA ASP A 152 7.50 -0.44 9.10
C ASP A 152 7.05 0.02 7.69
N GLY A 153 7.81 -0.36 6.64
CA GLY A 153 7.50 -0.13 5.24
C GLY A 153 7.58 1.33 4.80
N ASN A 154 8.33 2.16 5.53
CA ASN A 154 8.44 3.60 5.23
C ASN A 154 9.59 3.95 4.26
N GLY A 155 10.38 2.98 3.81
CA GLY A 155 11.54 3.14 2.92
C GLY A 155 12.80 3.63 3.61
N ILE A 156 12.81 3.80 4.93
CA ILE A 156 13.93 4.35 5.71
C ILE A 156 14.34 3.38 6.81
N LEU A 157 15.48 2.77 6.64
CA LEU A 157 16.03 1.88 7.66
C LEU A 157 16.57 2.70 8.86
N ASN A 158 15.97 2.50 10.05
CA ASN A 158 16.25 3.32 11.23
C ASN A 158 16.05 2.56 12.56
N GLY A 159 16.05 3.29 13.69
CA GLY A 159 15.89 2.71 15.02
C GLY A 159 14.51 2.09 15.30
N ILE A 160 13.47 2.46 14.54
CA ILE A 160 12.13 1.86 14.65
C ILE A 160 12.18 0.42 14.17
N ASP A 161 12.82 0.19 13.01
CA ASP A 161 13.00 -1.15 12.44
C ASP A 161 13.80 -2.06 13.38
N LEU A 162 14.83 -1.50 14.02
CA LEU A 162 15.63 -2.23 15.01
C LEU A 162 14.75 -2.68 16.20
N VAL A 163 13.86 -1.84 16.69
CA VAL A 163 12.92 -2.20 17.77
C VAL A 163 11.93 -3.26 17.30
N MET A 164 11.42 -3.14 16.07
CA MET A 164 10.51 -4.12 15.48
C MET A 164 11.21 -5.48 15.30
N LEU A 165 12.41 -5.49 14.73
CA LEU A 165 13.22 -6.70 14.54
C LEU A 165 13.50 -7.38 15.88
N ARG A 166 13.89 -6.62 16.92
CA ARG A 166 14.09 -7.15 18.26
C ARG A 166 12.80 -7.79 18.81
N SER A 167 11.64 -7.18 18.61
CA SER A 167 10.36 -7.72 19.08
C SER A 167 9.95 -9.02 18.37
N MET A 168 10.36 -9.21 17.11
CA MET A 168 10.14 -10.46 16.36
C MET A 168 10.97 -11.62 16.92
N LEU A 169 12.18 -11.36 17.41
CA LEU A 169 13.09 -12.37 17.98
C LEU A 169 12.71 -12.84 19.38
N ILE A 170 11.86 -12.11 20.10
CA ILE A 170 11.50 -12.41 21.49
C ILE A 170 10.19 -13.24 21.56
N ARG A 171 9.53 -13.43 20.43
CA ARG A 171 8.30 -14.24 20.33
C ARG A 171 8.65 -15.71 20.17
#